data_ae7c4e801009d54e5e759931a45d23bb
#
_entry.id   ae7c4e801009d54e5e759931a45d23bb
#
_cell.length_a   1.000
_cell.length_b   1.000
_cell.length_c   1.000
_cell.angle_alpha   90.00
_cell.angle_beta   90.00
_cell.angle_gamma   90.00
#
_symmetry.space_group_name_H-M   'P 1'
#
loop_
_entity.id
_entity.type
_entity.pdbx_description
1 polymer ?
#
loop_
_entity_poly.entity_id
_entity_poly.type
_entity_poly.pdbx_seq_one_letter_code
_entity_poly.pdbx_strand_id
1 'polypeptide(L)'
;QTILWPITPNGVPISSSNTPPASNPLLVNNLLKRNTRVDRFVGTASADVDLLKMIGIDSKNHKLNYKVNLSYSKTHCKDFTWIPAWVQSNRVYLAKSNERLTKATRSYADALIENVLTYDATVGKHHFNLVAGQTYEEENTDLLTGWGVNFTEPYFLQLQNAANTYAESFEYKH
;
A
#
# COMPACT_ATOMS: atom_id res chain seq x y z
N GLN A 1 -28.10 17.29 -28.40
CA GLN A 1 -27.12 17.18 -27.29
C GLN A 1 -26.82 18.56 -26.76
N THR A 2 -27.33 18.89 -25.57
CA THR A 2 -27.03 20.14 -24.91
C THR A 2 -25.61 20.04 -24.35
N ILE A 3 -24.67 20.77 -24.90
CA ILE A 3 -23.32 20.90 -24.36
C ILE A 3 -23.46 21.69 -23.07
N LEU A 4 -23.37 21.02 -21.93
CA LEU A 4 -23.31 21.65 -20.62
C LEU A 4 -21.91 22.24 -20.43
N TRP A 5 -21.85 23.56 -20.33
CA TRP A 5 -20.62 24.25 -19.95
C TRP A 5 -20.23 23.78 -18.52
N PRO A 6 -18.99 23.37 -18.30
CA PRO A 6 -18.58 22.86 -16.99
C PRO A 6 -18.56 23.93 -15.89
N ILE A 7 -18.64 25.23 -16.30
CA ILE A 7 -18.56 26.39 -15.41
C ILE A 7 -19.62 27.42 -15.82
N THR A 8 -20.28 28.04 -14.83
CA THR A 8 -21.15 29.22 -15.11
C THR A 8 -20.32 30.41 -15.55
N PRO A 9 -20.91 31.45 -16.17
CA PRO A 9 -20.24 32.73 -16.46
C PRO A 9 -19.57 33.35 -15.22
N ASN A 10 -20.04 33.05 -14.01
CA ASN A 10 -19.48 33.53 -12.75
C ASN A 10 -18.42 32.56 -12.15
N GLY A 11 -17.90 31.64 -12.92
CA GLY A 11 -16.86 30.72 -12.49
C GLY A 11 -17.30 29.56 -11.57
N VAL A 12 -18.61 29.38 -11.36
CA VAL A 12 -19.13 28.31 -10.51
C VAL A 12 -19.28 27.01 -11.32
N PRO A 13 -18.72 25.87 -10.88
CA PRO A 13 -18.92 24.59 -11.55
C PRO A 13 -20.40 24.16 -11.55
N ILE A 14 -20.89 23.69 -12.70
CA ILE A 14 -22.28 23.25 -12.87
C ILE A 14 -22.33 21.72 -12.90
N SER A 15 -23.32 21.15 -12.25
CA SER A 15 -23.68 19.70 -12.36
C SER A 15 -24.90 19.54 -13.25
N SER A 16 -25.00 18.43 -13.98
CA SER A 16 -26.14 18.17 -14.88
C SER A 16 -27.43 17.88 -14.10
N SER A 17 -28.55 18.46 -14.57
CA SER A 17 -29.82 18.48 -13.84
C SER A 17 -30.76 17.29 -14.09
N ASN A 18 -30.48 16.37 -15.01
CA ASN A 18 -31.52 15.44 -15.50
C ASN A 18 -31.11 13.95 -15.61
N THR A 19 -29.96 13.58 -15.11
CA THR A 19 -29.54 12.16 -15.05
C THR A 19 -28.89 11.84 -13.71
N PRO A 20 -29.00 10.59 -13.21
CA PRO A 20 -28.32 10.21 -11.98
C PRO A 20 -26.84 10.53 -12.10
N PRO A 21 -26.18 10.90 -11.01
CA PRO A 21 -25.23 11.96 -10.86
C PRO A 21 -23.96 11.79 -11.69
N ALA A 22 -23.98 12.31 -12.91
CA ALA A 22 -22.74 12.66 -13.55
C ALA A 22 -22.20 13.89 -12.82
N SER A 23 -21.44 13.69 -11.77
CA SER A 23 -20.79 14.76 -11.03
C SER A 23 -19.84 15.50 -11.96
N ASN A 24 -19.94 16.84 -11.97
CA ASN A 24 -19.00 17.66 -12.71
C ASN A 24 -17.56 17.36 -12.22
N PRO A 25 -16.65 16.87 -13.09
CA PRO A 25 -15.28 16.53 -12.68
C PRO A 25 -14.52 17.68 -12.07
N LEU A 26 -14.78 18.91 -12.52
CA LEU A 26 -14.14 20.14 -11.98
C LEU A 26 -14.58 20.39 -10.53
N LEU A 27 -15.85 20.17 -10.23
CA LEU A 27 -16.38 20.31 -8.88
C LEU A 27 -15.76 19.29 -7.94
N VAL A 28 -15.74 18.01 -8.37
CA VAL A 28 -15.12 16.94 -7.59
C VAL A 28 -13.64 17.21 -7.34
N ASN A 29 -12.91 17.62 -8.37
CA ASN A 29 -11.47 17.87 -8.25
C ASN A 29 -11.14 19.06 -7.33
N ASN A 30 -11.99 20.08 -7.29
CA ASN A 30 -11.77 21.28 -6.47
C ASN A 30 -12.19 21.07 -5.00
N LEU A 31 -13.17 20.25 -4.74
CA LEU A 31 -13.77 20.11 -3.40
C LEU A 31 -13.33 18.85 -2.68
N LEU A 32 -13.11 17.76 -3.40
CA LEU A 32 -12.59 16.52 -2.84
C LEU A 32 -11.09 16.65 -2.61
N LYS A 33 -10.66 16.53 -1.35
CA LYS A 33 -9.23 16.47 -1.03
C LYS A 33 -8.84 15.02 -0.76
N ARG A 34 -7.96 14.49 -1.58
CA ARG A 34 -7.41 13.15 -1.39
C ARG A 34 -5.89 13.18 -1.49
N ASN A 35 -5.24 12.60 -0.50
CA ASN A 35 -3.80 12.45 -0.48
C ASN A 35 -3.43 11.07 0.04
N THR A 36 -2.52 10.41 -0.66
CA THR A 36 -1.93 9.14 -0.22
C THR A 36 -0.42 9.32 -0.19
N ARG A 37 0.17 9.08 0.96
CA ARG A 37 1.62 9.02 1.13
C ARG A 37 2.03 7.57 1.31
N VAL A 38 3.02 7.14 0.55
CA VAL A 38 3.60 5.81 0.60
C VAL A 38 5.09 5.93 0.89
N ASP A 39 5.52 5.35 2.00
CA ASP A 39 6.91 5.20 2.37
C ASP A 39 7.26 3.70 2.25
N ARG A 40 8.23 3.34 1.41
CA ARG A 40 8.64 1.94 1.20
C ARG A 40 10.12 1.79 1.45
N PHE A 41 10.45 0.81 2.28
CA PHE A 41 11.79 0.33 2.52
C PHE A 41 11.91 -1.10 1.98
N VAL A 42 13.01 -1.39 1.26
CA VAL A 42 13.36 -2.75 0.82
C VAL A 42 14.84 -2.94 1.09
N GLY A 43 15.16 -4.01 1.78
CA GLY A 43 16.54 -4.41 2.06
C GLY A 43 16.73 -5.88 1.72
N THR A 44 17.84 -6.20 1.05
CA THR A 44 18.26 -7.58 0.77
C THR A 44 19.72 -7.76 1.15
N ALA A 45 20.03 -8.93 1.70
CA ALA A 45 21.39 -9.33 1.98
C ALA A 45 21.58 -10.78 1.56
N SER A 46 22.72 -11.12 1.02
CA SER A 46 23.05 -12.50 0.68
C SER A 46 24.48 -12.84 1.06
N ALA A 47 24.69 -14.06 1.50
CA ALA A 47 26.01 -14.63 1.71
C ALA A 47 26.10 -15.97 1.01
N ASP A 48 27.24 -16.23 0.38
CA ASP A 48 27.57 -17.46 -0.31
C ASP A 48 28.92 -17.95 0.21
N VAL A 49 28.95 -19.16 0.79
CA VAL A 49 30.12 -19.70 1.45
C VAL A 49 30.41 -21.11 0.96
N ASP A 50 31.64 -21.36 0.53
CA ASP A 50 32.13 -22.69 0.24
C ASP A 50 32.54 -23.37 1.58
N LEU A 51 31.68 -24.26 2.06
CA LEU A 51 31.86 -24.92 3.36
C LEU A 51 33.09 -25.84 3.40
N LEU A 52 33.44 -26.49 2.28
CA LEU A 52 34.64 -27.35 2.23
C LEU A 52 35.89 -26.53 2.38
N LYS A 53 35.99 -25.38 1.72
CA LYS A 53 37.14 -24.49 1.86
C LYS A 53 37.23 -23.88 3.25
N MET A 54 36.09 -23.57 3.86
CA MET A 54 36.04 -23.02 5.21
C MET A 54 36.62 -23.98 6.26
N ILE A 55 36.44 -25.29 6.09
CA ILE A 55 37.02 -26.31 6.98
C ILE A 55 38.40 -26.81 6.53
N GLY A 56 39.02 -26.14 5.54
CA GLY A 56 40.36 -26.44 5.07
C GLY A 56 40.47 -27.59 4.05
N ILE A 57 39.36 -28.06 3.51
CA ILE A 57 39.31 -29.08 2.47
C ILE A 57 39.26 -28.40 1.11
N ASP A 58 40.39 -28.28 0.44
CA ASP A 58 40.43 -27.79 -0.94
C ASP A 58 40.43 -28.98 -1.93
N SER A 59 39.23 -29.35 -2.37
CA SER A 59 39.00 -30.45 -3.29
C SER A 59 38.58 -29.92 -4.67
N LYS A 60 39.25 -30.35 -5.72
CA LYS A 60 38.87 -30.04 -7.11
C LYS A 60 37.62 -30.81 -7.57
N ASN A 61 37.32 -31.91 -6.93
CA ASN A 61 36.24 -32.83 -7.33
C ASN A 61 34.97 -32.70 -6.47
N HIS A 62 35.03 -31.97 -5.37
CA HIS A 62 33.91 -31.78 -4.46
C HIS A 62 33.78 -30.32 -4.07
N LYS A 63 32.56 -29.79 -4.14
CA LYS A 63 32.25 -28.44 -3.72
C LYS A 63 30.96 -28.47 -2.94
N LEU A 64 30.93 -27.81 -1.79
CA LEU A 64 29.73 -27.69 -0.95
C LEU A 64 29.49 -26.22 -0.67
N ASN A 65 28.54 -25.64 -1.37
CA ASN A 65 28.17 -24.25 -1.25
C ASN A 65 26.91 -24.10 -0.38
N TYR A 66 26.99 -23.20 0.58
CA TYR A 66 25.84 -22.75 1.34
C TYR A 66 25.55 -21.27 1.04
N LYS A 67 24.36 -21.01 0.54
CA LYS A 67 23.87 -19.66 0.25
C LYS A 67 22.70 -19.34 1.15
N VAL A 68 22.78 -18.19 1.81
CA VAL A 68 21.66 -17.58 2.55
C VAL A 68 21.27 -16.29 1.87
N ASN A 69 19.97 -16.10 1.63
CA ASN A 69 19.37 -14.87 1.20
C ASN A 69 18.42 -14.37 2.27
N LEU A 70 18.55 -13.11 2.62
CA LEU A 70 17.67 -12.40 3.54
C LEU A 70 17.01 -11.26 2.76
N SER A 71 15.71 -11.15 2.84
CA SER A 71 14.96 -10.04 2.27
C SER A 71 13.99 -9.51 3.30
N TYR A 72 13.91 -8.21 3.39
CA TYR A 72 12.91 -7.52 4.21
C TYR A 72 12.32 -6.35 3.44
N SER A 73 11.01 -6.29 3.37
CA SER A 73 10.31 -5.14 2.82
C SER A 73 9.31 -4.60 3.83
N LYS A 74 9.21 -3.28 3.91
CA LYS A 74 8.19 -2.61 4.70
C LYS A 74 7.60 -1.47 3.92
N THR A 75 6.29 -1.50 3.74
CA THR A 75 5.51 -0.45 3.08
C THR A 75 4.57 0.18 4.09
N HIS A 76 4.63 1.49 4.24
CA HIS A 76 3.75 2.25 5.11
C HIS A 76 2.97 3.26 4.28
N CYS A 77 1.63 3.14 4.29
CA CYS A 77 0.72 4.00 3.56
C CYS A 77 -0.10 4.84 4.53
N LYS A 78 -0.20 6.15 4.24
CA LYS A 78 -1.10 7.06 4.95
C LYS A 78 -2.06 7.66 3.94
N ASP A 79 -3.34 7.41 4.13
CA ASP A 79 -4.42 7.94 3.31
C ASP A 79 -5.16 9.04 4.06
N PHE A 80 -5.45 10.09 3.32
CA PHE A 80 -6.27 11.20 3.77
C PHE A 80 -7.33 11.46 2.69
N THR A 81 -8.60 11.45 3.08
CA THR A 81 -9.72 11.78 2.18
C THR A 81 -10.68 12.68 2.91
N TRP A 82 -10.93 13.87 2.35
CA TRP A 82 -11.92 14.80 2.80
C TRP A 82 -13.02 14.95 1.74
N ILE A 83 -14.25 14.70 2.12
CA ILE A 83 -15.45 14.91 1.32
C ILE A 83 -16.24 15.99 2.02
N PRO A 84 -16.34 17.21 1.46
CA PRO A 84 -17.11 18.29 2.07
C PRO A 84 -18.62 18.02 2.01
N ALA A 85 -19.37 18.66 2.88
CA ALA A 85 -20.83 18.71 2.78
C ALA A 85 -21.22 19.45 1.50
N TRP A 86 -22.09 18.83 0.72
CA TRP A 86 -22.55 19.39 -0.54
C TRP A 86 -23.93 20.00 -0.33
N VAL A 87 -24.06 21.29 -0.66
CA VAL A 87 -25.33 21.99 -0.55
C VAL A 87 -26.02 21.99 -1.91
N GLN A 88 -27.25 21.54 -1.93
CA GLN A 88 -28.10 21.59 -3.12
C GLN A 88 -28.56 23.04 -3.33
N SER A 89 -28.21 23.62 -4.48
CA SER A 89 -28.85 24.84 -4.97
C SER A 89 -29.63 24.51 -6.25
N ASN A 90 -30.62 25.32 -6.60
CA ASN A 90 -31.66 25.06 -7.61
C ASN A 90 -31.25 24.60 -9.02
N ARG A 91 -29.97 24.41 -9.29
CA ARG A 91 -29.46 23.91 -10.57
C ARG A 91 -28.19 23.08 -10.44
N VAL A 92 -27.81 22.74 -9.23
CA VAL A 92 -26.59 21.97 -8.96
C VAL A 92 -26.99 20.79 -8.08
N TYR A 93 -27.10 19.61 -8.68
CA TYR A 93 -27.32 18.39 -7.93
C TYR A 93 -25.98 17.97 -7.31
N LEU A 94 -25.82 18.36 -6.07
CA LEU A 94 -24.76 17.85 -5.22
C LEU A 94 -25.42 16.80 -4.34
N ALA A 95 -24.90 15.58 -4.36
CA ALA A 95 -25.40 14.58 -3.44
C ALA A 95 -25.28 15.13 -2.01
N LYS A 96 -26.39 15.22 -1.30
CA LYS A 96 -26.38 15.63 0.10
C LYS A 96 -25.73 14.50 0.89
N SER A 97 -24.46 14.62 1.14
CA SER A 97 -23.75 13.80 2.11
C SER A 97 -23.26 14.70 3.24
N ASN A 98 -23.28 14.20 4.44
CA ASN A 98 -22.57 14.86 5.52
C ASN A 98 -21.09 14.89 5.16
N GLU A 99 -20.41 15.97 5.50
CA GLU A 99 -18.96 16.02 5.36
C GLU A 99 -18.32 14.84 6.07
N ARG A 100 -17.30 14.28 5.42
CA ARG A 100 -16.61 13.12 5.96
C ARG A 100 -15.10 13.27 5.79
N LEU A 101 -14.39 13.14 6.89
CA LEU A 101 -12.94 12.96 6.90
C LEU A 101 -12.63 11.49 7.14
N THR A 102 -11.84 10.88 6.27
CA THR A 102 -11.30 9.54 6.46
C THR A 102 -9.78 9.62 6.50
N LYS A 103 -9.19 9.02 7.51
CA LYS A 103 -7.74 8.79 7.62
C LYS A 103 -7.51 7.30 7.78
N ALA A 104 -6.64 6.73 6.97
CA ALA A 104 -6.24 5.34 7.08
C ALA A 104 -4.71 5.23 7.13
N THR A 105 -4.25 4.31 7.94
CA THR A 105 -2.85 3.90 8.00
C THR A 105 -2.78 2.42 7.70
N ARG A 106 -1.94 2.05 6.73
CA ARG A 106 -1.70 0.65 6.35
C ARG A 106 -0.22 0.37 6.43
N SER A 107 0.13 -0.73 7.04
CA SER A 107 1.51 -1.22 7.13
C SER A 107 1.55 -2.64 6.59
N TYR A 108 2.45 -2.88 5.66
CA TYR A 108 2.76 -4.20 5.12
C TYR A 108 4.23 -4.47 5.41
N ALA A 109 4.53 -5.58 6.04
CA ALA A 109 5.89 -6.00 6.32
C ALA A 109 6.06 -7.46 5.89
N ASP A 110 7.08 -7.71 5.07
CA ASP A 110 7.42 -9.03 4.56
C ASP A 110 8.86 -9.33 4.91
N ALA A 111 9.11 -10.49 5.50
CA ALA A 111 10.43 -11.01 5.81
C ALA A 111 10.61 -12.37 5.14
N LEU A 112 11.68 -12.53 4.39
CA LEU A 112 12.00 -13.77 3.69
C LEU A 112 13.42 -14.20 4.04
N ILE A 113 13.56 -15.48 4.41
CA ILE A 113 14.84 -16.13 4.62
C ILE A 113 14.88 -17.38 3.74
N GLU A 114 15.87 -17.45 2.86
CA GLU A 114 16.11 -18.60 2.00
C GLU A 114 17.48 -19.17 2.32
N ASN A 115 17.54 -20.47 2.54
CA ASN A 115 18.76 -21.23 2.73
C ASN A 115 18.86 -22.24 1.61
N VAL A 116 19.98 -22.23 0.90
CA VAL A 116 20.24 -23.15 -0.22
C VAL A 116 21.59 -23.82 0.00
N LEU A 117 21.60 -25.14 0.03
CA LEU A 117 22.79 -25.96 0.09
C LEU A 117 22.96 -26.67 -1.26
N THR A 118 24.10 -26.46 -1.91
CA THR A 118 24.42 -27.09 -3.18
C THR A 118 25.68 -27.92 -3.02
N TYR A 119 25.60 -29.19 -3.35
CA TYR A 119 26.73 -30.10 -3.38
C TYR A 119 27.02 -30.56 -4.80
N ASP A 120 28.22 -30.26 -5.28
CA ASP A 120 28.76 -30.69 -6.57
C ASP A 120 29.87 -31.70 -6.36
N ALA A 121 29.78 -32.85 -7.03
CA ALA A 121 30.78 -33.88 -6.93
C ALA A 121 31.08 -34.49 -8.31
N THR A 122 32.34 -34.70 -8.59
CA THR A 122 32.81 -35.43 -9.77
C THR A 122 33.58 -36.68 -9.36
N VAL A 123 33.02 -37.85 -9.67
CA VAL A 123 33.62 -39.14 -9.34
C VAL A 123 33.87 -39.92 -10.62
N GLY A 124 35.11 -39.99 -11.03
CA GLY A 124 35.52 -40.59 -12.30
C GLY A 124 34.97 -39.85 -13.50
N LYS A 125 34.03 -40.47 -14.23
CA LYS A 125 33.35 -39.87 -15.39
C LYS A 125 31.94 -39.33 -15.05
N HIS A 126 31.53 -39.43 -13.81
CA HIS A 126 30.20 -39.04 -13.39
C HIS A 126 30.25 -37.73 -12.62
N HIS A 127 29.28 -36.85 -12.92
CA HIS A 127 29.08 -35.59 -12.22
C HIS A 127 27.71 -35.61 -11.51
N PHE A 128 27.70 -35.25 -10.24
CA PHE A 128 26.52 -35.21 -9.41
C PHE A 128 26.34 -33.78 -8.93
N ASN A 129 25.11 -33.26 -9.05
CA ASN A 129 24.71 -32.00 -8.46
C ASN A 129 23.45 -32.27 -7.59
N LEU A 130 23.54 -31.96 -6.30
CA LEU A 130 22.46 -32.07 -5.34
C LEU A 130 22.18 -30.71 -4.76
N VAL A 131 20.90 -30.32 -4.75
CA VAL A 131 20.43 -29.04 -4.20
C VAL A 131 19.37 -29.32 -3.14
N ALA A 132 19.53 -28.73 -1.95
CA ALA A 132 18.55 -28.72 -0.90
C ALA A 132 18.27 -27.27 -0.51
N GLY A 133 17.00 -26.92 -0.34
CA GLY A 133 16.58 -25.55 0.02
C GLY A 133 15.53 -25.53 1.11
N GLN A 134 15.56 -24.47 1.90
CA GLN A 134 14.55 -24.15 2.89
C GLN A 134 14.22 -22.67 2.76
N THR A 135 12.92 -22.35 2.73
CA THR A 135 12.42 -20.98 2.71
C THR A 135 11.54 -20.77 3.93
N TYR A 136 11.71 -19.63 4.57
CA TYR A 136 10.82 -19.12 5.61
C TYR A 136 10.36 -17.74 5.18
N GLU A 137 9.05 -17.52 5.18
CA GLU A 137 8.42 -16.25 4.83
C GLU A 137 7.44 -15.86 5.92
N GLU A 138 7.43 -14.60 6.28
CA GLU A 138 6.49 -14.02 7.24
C GLU A 138 5.91 -12.74 6.66
N GLU A 139 4.59 -12.69 6.52
CA GLU A 139 3.84 -11.52 6.10
C GLU A 139 3.06 -10.95 7.28
N ASN A 140 3.12 -9.63 7.43
CA ASN A 140 2.35 -8.90 8.43
C ASN A 140 1.64 -7.71 7.80
N THR A 141 0.33 -7.61 8.01
CA THR A 141 -0.50 -6.53 7.50
C THR A 141 -1.31 -5.92 8.62
N ASP A 142 -1.11 -4.62 8.84
CA ASP A 142 -1.88 -3.82 9.80
C ASP A 142 -2.67 -2.75 9.05
N LEU A 143 -3.94 -2.61 9.36
CA LEU A 143 -4.82 -1.57 8.86
C LEU A 143 -5.55 -0.90 10.00
N LEU A 144 -5.44 0.41 10.07
CA LEU A 144 -6.24 1.25 10.95
C LEU A 144 -6.92 2.33 10.10
N THR A 145 -8.23 2.35 10.13
CA THR A 145 -9.05 3.36 9.46
C THR A 145 -9.90 4.09 10.48
N GLY A 146 -9.83 5.41 10.46
CA GLY A 146 -10.69 6.27 11.24
C GLY A 146 -11.45 7.24 10.33
N TRP A 147 -12.72 7.47 10.63
CA TRP A 147 -13.49 8.50 9.93
C TRP A 147 -14.36 9.29 10.91
N GLY A 148 -14.62 10.52 10.53
CA GLY A 148 -15.46 11.43 11.28
C GLY A 148 -16.43 12.18 10.37
N VAL A 149 -17.55 12.54 10.91
CA VAL A 149 -18.63 13.30 10.25
C VAL A 149 -19.13 14.43 11.15
N ASN A 150 -19.82 15.40 10.55
CA ASN A 150 -20.41 16.57 11.25
C ASN A 150 -19.33 17.41 11.95
N PHE A 151 -18.49 18.05 11.15
CA PHE A 151 -17.43 18.94 11.65
C PHE A 151 -18.01 20.30 11.99
N THR A 152 -17.74 20.79 13.19
CA THR A 152 -18.11 22.14 13.62
C THR A 152 -17.32 23.21 12.86
N GLU A 153 -16.04 22.89 12.59
CA GLU A 153 -15.08 23.80 11.91
C GLU A 153 -14.44 23.07 10.72
N PRO A 154 -14.94 23.29 9.49
CA PRO A 154 -14.45 22.58 8.30
C PRO A 154 -13.03 22.95 7.88
N TYR A 155 -12.41 23.92 8.55
CA TYR A 155 -11.04 24.33 8.29
C TYR A 155 -10.01 23.45 9.04
N PHE A 156 -10.39 22.85 10.16
CA PHE A 156 -9.54 21.99 10.95
C PHE A 156 -9.87 20.51 10.69
N LEU A 157 -9.25 19.95 9.66
CA LEU A 157 -9.47 18.57 9.23
C LEU A 157 -8.72 17.57 10.15
N GLN A 158 -9.16 17.48 11.39
CA GLN A 158 -8.71 16.52 12.39
C GLN A 158 -9.90 15.69 12.88
N LEU A 159 -9.72 14.38 13.06
CA LEU A 159 -10.80 13.49 13.48
C LEU A 159 -11.40 13.89 14.83
N GLN A 160 -10.59 14.44 15.73
CA GLN A 160 -11.05 14.93 17.04
C GLN A 160 -12.05 16.08 16.98
N ASN A 161 -12.14 16.79 15.82
CA ASN A 161 -13.07 17.91 15.64
C ASN A 161 -14.40 17.48 15.02
N ALA A 162 -14.56 16.19 14.71
CA ALA A 162 -15.81 15.64 14.26
C ALA A 162 -16.75 15.39 15.44
N ALA A 163 -18.04 15.67 15.26
CA ALA A 163 -19.05 15.37 16.29
C ALA A 163 -19.20 13.87 16.50
N ASN A 164 -19.02 13.07 15.43
CA ASN A 164 -19.06 11.62 15.50
C ASN A 164 -17.81 11.05 14.84
N THR A 165 -17.12 10.19 15.56
CA THR A 165 -15.90 9.49 15.06
C THR A 165 -16.09 7.99 15.16
N TYR A 166 -15.51 7.29 14.19
CA TYR A 166 -15.53 5.84 14.06
C TYR A 166 -14.13 5.36 13.74
N ALA A 167 -13.79 4.15 14.17
CA ALA A 167 -12.54 3.51 13.83
C ALA A 167 -12.75 2.02 13.59
N GLU A 168 -11.97 1.48 12.67
CA GLU A 168 -11.86 0.05 12.37
C GLU A 168 -10.39 -0.31 12.31
N SER A 169 -10.05 -1.49 12.83
CA SER A 169 -8.71 -2.05 12.74
C SER A 169 -8.76 -3.47 12.19
N PHE A 170 -7.75 -3.84 11.46
CA PHE A 170 -7.54 -5.18 10.93
C PHE A 170 -6.05 -5.51 11.06
N GLU A 171 -5.75 -6.69 11.54
CA GLU A 171 -4.41 -7.24 11.64
C GLU A 171 -4.41 -8.64 11.06
N TYR A 172 -3.42 -8.94 10.25
CA TYR A 172 -3.20 -10.24 9.64
C TYR A 172 -1.72 -10.59 9.72
N LYS A 173 -1.46 -11.81 10.15
CA LYS A 173 -0.11 -12.38 10.20
C LYS A 173 -0.15 -13.80 9.63
N HIS A 174 0.73 -14.08 8.70
CA HIS A 174 0.90 -15.40 8.07
C HIS A 174 2.33 -15.88 8.19
#